data_9e7f8cd3cbe04262b26b68ca46588a29
#
_entry.id   9e7f8cd3cbe04262b26b68ca46588a29
#
_cell.length_a   1.000
_cell.length_b   1.000
_cell.length_c   1.000
_cell.angle_alpha   90.00
_cell.angle_beta   90.00
_cell.angle_gamma   90.00
#
_symmetry.space_group_name_H-M   'P 1'
#
loop_
_entity.id
_entity.type
_entity.pdbx_description
1 polymer ?
#
loop_
_entity_poly.entity_id
_entity_poly.type
_entity_poly.pdbx_seq_one_letter_code
_entity_poly.pdbx_strand_id
1 'polypeptide(L)'
;VGTLDGFSDATSKWFSSTFATPTAAQVDGWPAIASGAHTLIHAPTGSGKTLAAFLWAIDRLAHEPTPPERERTRVLYISPLKALAHDVERNLRGPLAGIRLAATDLGVEPPQISTGMRTGDTPQRERQAMLRHPPDILITTPESLYLMLTSRAREILAPVRWVIIDEIHSIAGTKRGSHLALSLERLAAITDVEPQRIGLSATQRPLEDIAAFLGGGIPDGDRWTPRPVTIIDAPRDKALDIEIVVPVTDMTRPELSAPPGAEADDPRRKSIWPAVYPRLLDLLNAHRSTIFFVNSRGLAERLAAELNRLAGQEVVRSHHGSVSREHRIEIEDLLKRGELRGVVATSTLELGIDMAAV
;
A
#
# COMPACT_ATOMS: atom_id res chain seq x y z
N VAL A 1 27.94 9.44 -10.47
CA VAL A 1 27.45 8.07 -10.41
C VAL A 1 25.96 8.16 -10.74
N GLY A 2 25.53 7.52 -11.83
CA GLY A 2 24.13 7.55 -12.23
C GLY A 2 23.26 6.76 -11.24
N THR A 3 22.03 7.16 -11.02
CA THR A 3 21.12 6.53 -10.04
C THR A 3 20.82 5.06 -10.38
N LEU A 4 21.05 4.63 -11.63
CA LEU A 4 20.82 3.27 -12.11
C LEU A 4 22.11 2.43 -12.26
N ASP A 5 23.28 2.93 -11.88
CA ASP A 5 24.59 2.25 -12.08
C ASP A 5 24.70 0.89 -11.36
N GLY A 6 23.85 0.61 -10.38
CA GLY A 6 23.79 -0.67 -9.66
C GLY A 6 22.88 -1.72 -10.29
N PHE A 7 22.09 -1.33 -11.29
CA PHE A 7 21.13 -2.21 -11.96
C PHE A 7 21.69 -2.76 -13.26
N SER A 8 21.12 -3.85 -13.71
CA SER A 8 21.44 -4.45 -15.01
C SER A 8 21.00 -3.58 -16.18
N ASP A 9 21.56 -3.86 -17.36
CA ASP A 9 21.21 -3.16 -18.59
C ASP A 9 19.72 -3.32 -18.93
N ALA A 10 19.14 -4.50 -18.70
CA ALA A 10 17.73 -4.76 -18.97
C ALA A 10 16.82 -3.96 -18.04
N THR A 11 17.12 -3.93 -16.75
CA THR A 11 16.35 -3.15 -15.76
C THR A 11 16.50 -1.65 -16.01
N SER A 12 17.72 -1.18 -16.29
CA SER A 12 18.02 0.22 -16.58
C SER A 12 17.36 0.70 -17.88
N LYS A 13 17.37 -0.12 -18.93
CA LYS A 13 16.68 0.15 -20.20
C LYS A 13 15.17 0.26 -20.01
N TRP A 14 14.58 -0.71 -19.32
CA TRP A 14 13.15 -0.68 -19.02
C TRP A 14 12.76 0.57 -18.22
N PHE A 15 13.51 0.85 -17.13
CA PHE A 15 13.20 1.99 -16.27
C PHE A 15 13.26 3.31 -17.05
N SER A 16 14.35 3.54 -17.79
CA SER A 16 14.56 4.76 -18.57
C SER A 16 13.56 4.92 -19.73
N SER A 17 12.99 3.82 -20.25
CA SER A 17 11.94 3.89 -21.27
C SER A 17 10.54 4.13 -20.70
N THR A 18 10.34 3.85 -19.40
CA THR A 18 9.03 3.93 -18.75
C THR A 18 8.86 5.20 -17.91
N PHE A 19 9.94 5.68 -17.28
CA PHE A 19 9.93 6.81 -16.37
C PHE A 19 10.92 7.88 -16.83
N ALA A 20 10.52 9.16 -16.73
CA ALA A 20 11.36 10.27 -17.10
C ALA A 20 12.59 10.42 -16.18
N THR A 21 12.37 10.29 -14.87
CA THR A 21 13.42 10.38 -13.83
C THR A 21 13.04 9.54 -12.63
N PRO A 22 14.03 9.02 -11.88
CA PRO A 22 13.80 8.41 -10.58
C PRO A 22 13.23 9.44 -9.57
N THR A 23 12.37 8.98 -8.68
CA THR A 23 11.87 9.80 -7.57
C THR A 23 12.91 9.90 -6.44
N ALA A 24 12.76 10.87 -5.52
CA ALA A 24 13.67 10.99 -4.36
C ALA A 24 13.72 9.69 -3.53
N ALA A 25 12.58 9.03 -3.31
CA ALA A 25 12.51 7.75 -2.61
C ALA A 25 13.31 6.63 -3.30
N GLN A 26 13.44 6.68 -4.63
CA GLN A 26 14.22 5.74 -5.43
C GLN A 26 15.71 6.10 -5.42
N VAL A 27 16.02 7.38 -5.61
CA VAL A 27 17.42 7.88 -5.63
C VAL A 27 18.16 7.53 -4.33
N ASP A 28 17.52 7.78 -3.19
CA ASP A 28 18.11 7.56 -1.88
C ASP A 28 17.93 6.13 -1.38
N GLY A 29 16.81 5.48 -1.76
CA GLY A 29 16.47 4.14 -1.31
C GLY A 29 17.31 3.04 -1.95
N TRP A 30 17.58 3.11 -3.26
CA TRP A 30 18.31 2.04 -3.96
C TRP A 30 19.73 1.83 -3.45
N PRO A 31 20.55 2.87 -3.19
CA PRO A 31 21.88 2.66 -2.61
C PRO A 31 21.83 1.99 -1.23
N ALA A 32 20.88 2.39 -0.39
CA ALA A 32 20.70 1.79 0.94
C ALA A 32 20.27 0.31 0.84
N ILE A 33 19.34 -0.02 -0.04
CA ILE A 33 18.92 -1.41 -0.27
C ILE A 33 20.05 -2.23 -0.88
N ALA A 34 20.78 -1.68 -1.85
CA ALA A 34 21.90 -2.34 -2.52
C ALA A 34 23.07 -2.66 -1.57
N SER A 35 23.27 -1.85 -0.54
CA SER A 35 24.27 -2.11 0.50
C SER A 35 23.94 -3.28 1.42
N GLY A 36 22.73 -3.84 1.34
CA GLY A 36 22.23 -4.88 2.24
C GLY A 36 21.68 -4.36 3.57
N ALA A 37 21.67 -3.05 3.81
CA ALA A 37 21.14 -2.47 5.04
C ALA A 37 19.62 -2.66 5.16
N HIS A 38 19.10 -2.93 6.37
CA HIS A 38 17.68 -2.78 6.63
C HIS A 38 17.30 -1.34 6.36
N THR A 39 16.21 -1.11 5.62
CA THR A 39 15.89 0.22 5.09
C THR A 39 14.44 0.57 5.34
N LEU A 40 14.16 1.72 5.93
CA LEU A 40 12.83 2.30 6.05
C LEU A 40 12.70 3.44 5.04
N ILE A 41 11.80 3.31 4.08
CA ILE A 41 11.47 4.36 3.11
C ILE A 41 10.19 5.06 3.55
N HIS A 42 10.34 6.31 3.99
CA HIS A 42 9.23 7.19 4.32
C HIS A 42 9.01 8.17 3.17
N ALA A 43 7.88 8.02 2.48
CA ALA A 43 7.54 8.85 1.33
C ALA A 43 6.01 8.87 1.11
N PRO A 44 5.43 9.94 0.54
CA PRO A 44 4.01 10.02 0.24
C PRO A 44 3.50 8.89 -0.64
N THR A 45 2.19 8.65 -0.64
CA THR A 45 1.56 7.75 -1.62
C THR A 45 1.78 8.30 -3.04
N GLY A 46 2.01 7.41 -4.02
CA GLY A 46 2.32 7.81 -5.40
C GLY A 46 3.78 8.27 -5.63
N SER A 47 4.65 8.27 -4.62
CA SER A 47 6.08 8.63 -4.75
C SER A 47 6.99 7.54 -5.32
N GLY A 48 6.43 6.41 -5.76
CA GLY A 48 7.22 5.29 -6.29
C GLY A 48 7.94 4.43 -5.25
N LYS A 49 7.61 4.56 -3.95
CA LYS A 49 8.24 3.79 -2.85
C LYS A 49 8.11 2.27 -3.03
N THR A 50 6.97 1.78 -3.53
CA THR A 50 6.77 0.34 -3.76
C THR A 50 7.75 -0.19 -4.81
N LEU A 51 7.93 0.54 -5.92
CA LEU A 51 8.91 0.19 -6.94
C LEU A 51 10.33 0.32 -6.41
N ALA A 52 10.62 1.33 -5.56
CA ALA A 52 11.92 1.47 -4.90
C ALA A 52 12.29 0.20 -4.11
N ALA A 53 11.33 -0.36 -3.34
CA ALA A 53 11.57 -1.58 -2.57
C ALA A 53 11.74 -2.84 -3.44
N PHE A 54 10.96 -2.97 -4.53
CA PHE A 54 10.96 -4.18 -5.33
C PHE A 54 12.05 -4.24 -6.39
N LEU A 55 12.40 -3.10 -7.01
CA LEU A 55 13.21 -3.11 -8.24
C LEU A 55 14.57 -3.74 -8.04
N TRP A 56 15.22 -3.49 -6.91
CA TRP A 56 16.49 -4.11 -6.59
C TRP A 56 16.38 -5.64 -6.49
N ALA A 57 15.40 -6.14 -5.75
CA ALA A 57 15.17 -7.56 -5.61
C ALA A 57 14.82 -8.22 -6.95
N ILE A 58 13.96 -7.58 -7.75
CA ILE A 58 13.60 -8.06 -9.10
C ILE A 58 14.83 -8.15 -10.00
N ASP A 59 15.70 -7.13 -9.97
CA ASP A 59 16.93 -7.13 -10.75
C ASP A 59 17.87 -8.26 -10.33
N ARG A 60 18.02 -8.51 -9.03
CA ARG A 60 18.83 -9.65 -8.54
C ARG A 60 18.21 -10.99 -8.95
N LEU A 61 16.89 -11.13 -8.83
CA LEU A 61 16.18 -12.34 -9.29
C LEU A 61 16.35 -12.58 -10.80
N ALA A 62 16.45 -11.52 -11.59
CA ALA A 62 16.63 -11.59 -13.04
C ALA A 62 18.04 -12.04 -13.47
N HIS A 63 19.06 -11.75 -12.66
CA HIS A 63 20.45 -11.98 -12.98
C HIS A 63 21.06 -13.21 -12.31
N GLU A 64 20.56 -13.57 -11.14
CA GLU A 64 21.02 -14.74 -10.43
C GLU A 64 20.52 -16.02 -11.10
N PRO A 65 21.30 -17.11 -11.10
CA PRO A 65 20.82 -18.39 -11.57
C PRO A 65 19.52 -18.80 -10.91
N THR A 66 18.59 -19.37 -11.67
CA THR A 66 17.35 -19.88 -11.13
C THR A 66 17.66 -21.01 -10.14
N PRO A 67 17.29 -20.88 -8.86
CA PRO A 67 17.56 -21.94 -7.87
C PRO A 67 16.66 -23.14 -8.08
N PRO A 68 16.93 -24.28 -7.38
CA PRO A 68 16.03 -25.41 -7.33
C PRO A 68 14.62 -24.96 -6.92
N GLU A 69 13.60 -25.68 -7.39
CA GLU A 69 12.20 -25.26 -7.26
C GLU A 69 11.79 -24.96 -5.80
N ARG A 70 12.29 -25.72 -4.81
CA ARG A 70 11.98 -25.50 -3.39
C ARG A 70 12.65 -24.26 -2.79
N GLU A 71 13.64 -23.70 -3.45
CA GLU A 71 14.44 -22.56 -3.01
C GLU A 71 14.06 -21.28 -3.74
N ARG A 72 12.94 -21.26 -4.49
CA ARG A 72 12.56 -20.14 -5.34
C ARG A 72 12.09 -18.90 -4.59
N THR A 73 11.43 -19.07 -3.44
CA THR A 73 10.86 -17.91 -2.71
C THR A 73 11.96 -17.11 -2.03
N ARG A 74 12.45 -16.07 -2.73
CA ARG A 74 13.52 -15.19 -2.23
C ARG A 74 13.02 -13.83 -1.79
N VAL A 75 11.83 -13.41 -2.24
CA VAL A 75 11.19 -12.15 -1.84
C VAL A 75 9.88 -12.44 -1.13
N LEU A 76 9.73 -11.90 0.07
CA LEU A 76 8.48 -11.94 0.83
C LEU A 76 7.94 -10.52 0.97
N TYR A 77 6.76 -10.27 0.42
CA TYR A 77 6.06 -9.00 0.60
C TYR A 77 4.87 -9.18 1.55
N ILE A 78 4.83 -8.33 2.58
CA ILE A 78 3.83 -8.37 3.65
C ILE A 78 2.98 -7.11 3.57
N SER A 79 1.70 -7.29 3.24
CA SER A 79 0.72 -6.23 3.21
C SER A 79 -0.21 -6.27 4.42
N PRO A 80 -0.50 -5.14 5.07
CA PRO A 80 -1.45 -5.10 6.19
C PRO A 80 -2.89 -5.40 5.76
N LEU A 81 -3.22 -5.20 4.49
CA LEU A 81 -4.56 -5.39 3.93
C LEU A 81 -4.53 -6.29 2.69
N LYS A 82 -5.54 -7.16 2.58
CA LYS A 82 -5.71 -8.04 1.42
C LYS A 82 -5.91 -7.29 0.10
N ALA A 83 -6.60 -6.14 0.13
CA ALA A 83 -6.80 -5.31 -1.04
C ALA A 83 -5.47 -4.82 -1.61
N LEU A 84 -4.60 -4.26 -0.76
CA LEU A 84 -3.25 -3.83 -1.16
C LEU A 84 -2.40 -4.99 -1.70
N ALA A 85 -2.52 -6.18 -1.14
CA ALA A 85 -1.82 -7.36 -1.64
C ALA A 85 -2.19 -7.67 -3.10
N HIS A 86 -3.47 -7.54 -3.46
CA HIS A 86 -3.94 -7.71 -4.84
C HIS A 86 -3.45 -6.61 -5.77
N ASP A 87 -3.47 -5.35 -5.29
CA ASP A 87 -3.00 -4.21 -6.09
C ASP A 87 -1.51 -4.33 -6.40
N VAL A 88 -0.70 -4.73 -5.43
CA VAL A 88 0.74 -4.94 -5.64
C VAL A 88 1.01 -6.09 -6.59
N GLU A 89 0.32 -7.22 -6.47
CA GLU A 89 0.45 -8.32 -7.44
C GLU A 89 0.17 -7.85 -8.87
N ARG A 90 -0.89 -7.04 -9.04
CA ARG A 90 -1.24 -6.46 -10.34
C ARG A 90 -0.18 -5.47 -10.84
N ASN A 91 0.31 -4.60 -9.96
CA ASN A 91 1.30 -3.58 -10.27
C ASN A 91 2.69 -4.15 -10.61
N LEU A 92 3.06 -5.31 -10.07
CA LEU A 92 4.30 -5.99 -10.42
C LEU A 92 4.33 -6.55 -11.84
N ARG A 93 3.18 -6.80 -12.46
CA ARG A 93 3.10 -7.35 -13.84
C ARG A 93 3.79 -6.46 -14.87
N GLY A 94 3.62 -5.13 -14.74
CA GLY A 94 4.24 -4.16 -15.62
C GLY A 94 5.79 -4.21 -15.59
N PRO A 95 6.43 -4.01 -14.43
CA PRO A 95 7.88 -4.12 -14.29
C PRO A 95 8.44 -5.47 -14.75
N LEU A 96 7.82 -6.59 -14.35
CA LEU A 96 8.28 -7.93 -14.70
C LEU A 96 8.20 -8.17 -16.22
N ALA A 97 7.10 -7.79 -16.88
CA ALA A 97 6.94 -7.91 -18.32
C ALA A 97 7.89 -6.96 -19.07
N GLY A 98 8.06 -5.74 -18.58
CA GLY A 98 8.92 -4.74 -19.21
C GLY A 98 10.41 -5.09 -19.14
N ILE A 99 10.90 -5.57 -18.01
CA ILE A 99 12.29 -6.03 -17.86
C ILE A 99 12.53 -7.25 -18.74
N ARG A 100 11.57 -8.19 -18.83
CA ARG A 100 11.67 -9.36 -19.72
C ARG A 100 11.76 -8.94 -21.18
N LEU A 101 10.96 -7.97 -21.61
CA LEU A 101 11.01 -7.44 -22.97
C LEU A 101 12.35 -6.74 -23.25
N ALA A 102 12.82 -5.90 -22.33
CA ALA A 102 14.10 -5.21 -22.45
C ALA A 102 15.28 -6.20 -22.53
N ALA A 103 15.25 -7.31 -21.79
CA ALA A 103 16.23 -8.38 -21.87
C ALA A 103 16.22 -9.03 -23.27
N THR A 104 15.04 -9.36 -23.80
CA THR A 104 14.89 -9.89 -25.16
C THR A 104 15.48 -8.94 -26.20
N ASP A 105 15.18 -7.64 -26.10
CA ASP A 105 15.71 -6.61 -27.01
C ASP A 105 17.23 -6.44 -26.94
N LEU A 106 17.85 -6.79 -25.79
CA LEU A 106 19.30 -6.79 -25.61
C LEU A 106 19.96 -8.11 -26.02
N GLY A 107 19.17 -9.09 -26.46
CA GLY A 107 19.68 -10.40 -26.84
C GLY A 107 20.15 -11.27 -25.66
N VAL A 108 19.70 -10.96 -24.42
CA VAL A 108 19.96 -11.77 -23.23
C VAL A 108 18.73 -12.62 -22.90
N GLU A 109 18.97 -13.73 -22.18
CA GLU A 109 17.88 -14.64 -21.79
C GLU A 109 16.86 -13.89 -20.93
N PRO A 110 15.55 -13.90 -21.31
CA PRO A 110 14.52 -13.19 -20.56
C PRO A 110 14.26 -13.84 -19.20
N PRO A 111 14.30 -13.08 -18.09
CA PRO A 111 14.08 -13.62 -16.76
C PRO A 111 12.64 -14.15 -16.60
N GLN A 112 12.53 -15.31 -15.93
CA GLN A 112 11.26 -15.91 -15.58
C GLN A 112 11.01 -15.80 -14.07
N ILE A 113 10.48 -14.66 -13.65
CA ILE A 113 10.15 -14.38 -12.26
C ILE A 113 8.66 -14.60 -12.05
N SER A 114 8.32 -15.49 -11.14
CA SER A 114 6.95 -15.84 -10.77
C SER A 114 6.50 -15.09 -9.51
N THR A 115 5.22 -14.69 -9.50
CA THR A 115 4.58 -14.12 -8.32
C THR A 115 3.48 -15.03 -7.81
N GLY A 116 3.28 -15.07 -6.51
CA GLY A 116 2.20 -15.81 -5.88
C GLY A 116 1.66 -15.08 -4.66
N MET A 117 0.37 -15.23 -4.39
CA MET A 117 -0.27 -14.59 -3.25
C MET A 117 -0.91 -15.61 -2.32
N ARG A 118 -0.56 -15.51 -1.02
CA ARG A 118 -1.16 -16.32 0.03
C ARG A 118 -1.74 -15.45 1.13
N THR A 119 -3.05 -15.38 1.14
CA THR A 119 -3.85 -14.67 2.16
C THR A 119 -4.84 -15.62 2.83
N GLY A 120 -5.66 -15.11 3.74
CA GLY A 120 -6.74 -15.88 4.34
C GLY A 120 -7.74 -16.43 3.31
N ASP A 121 -7.90 -15.75 2.17
CA ASP A 121 -8.88 -16.09 1.13
C ASP A 121 -8.31 -17.05 0.06
N THR A 122 -7.01 -17.34 0.08
CA THR A 122 -6.38 -18.26 -0.88
C THR A 122 -6.94 -19.68 -0.69
N PRO A 123 -7.51 -20.29 -1.75
CA PRO A 123 -8.06 -21.65 -1.68
C PRO A 123 -7.03 -22.69 -1.28
N GLN A 124 -7.48 -23.76 -0.62
CA GLN A 124 -6.59 -24.83 -0.15
C GLN A 124 -5.79 -25.50 -1.29
N ARG A 125 -6.41 -25.64 -2.47
CA ARG A 125 -5.73 -26.19 -3.66
C ARG A 125 -4.54 -25.33 -4.09
N GLU A 126 -4.71 -24.01 -4.11
CA GLU A 126 -3.63 -23.07 -4.46
C GLU A 126 -2.53 -23.06 -3.41
N ARG A 127 -2.89 -23.12 -2.11
CA ARG A 127 -1.91 -23.23 -1.02
C ARG A 127 -1.04 -24.49 -1.17
N GLN A 128 -1.64 -25.60 -1.59
CA GLN A 128 -0.91 -26.85 -1.84
C GLN A 128 -0.04 -26.77 -3.11
N ALA A 129 -0.52 -26.09 -4.15
CA ALA A 129 0.26 -25.85 -5.36
C ALA A 129 1.52 -25.02 -5.06
N MET A 130 1.42 -23.97 -4.24
CA MET A 130 2.57 -23.17 -3.82
C MET A 130 3.63 -23.93 -3.03
N LEU A 131 3.28 -25.02 -2.33
CA LEU A 131 4.26 -25.85 -1.65
C LEU A 131 5.08 -26.72 -2.62
N ARG A 132 4.48 -27.06 -3.78
CA ARG A 132 5.16 -27.81 -4.83
C ARG A 132 5.93 -26.91 -5.78
N HIS A 133 5.33 -25.76 -6.11
CA HIS A 133 5.84 -24.75 -7.05
C HIS A 133 5.87 -23.39 -6.35
N PRO A 134 6.84 -23.14 -5.46
CA PRO A 134 6.95 -21.86 -4.77
C PRO A 134 7.23 -20.71 -5.74
N PRO A 135 6.55 -19.56 -5.59
CA PRO A 135 6.84 -18.38 -6.40
C PRO A 135 8.16 -17.72 -5.98
N ASP A 136 8.81 -17.00 -6.87
CA ASP A 136 10.00 -16.21 -6.55
C ASP A 136 9.69 -15.03 -5.61
N ILE A 137 8.52 -14.41 -5.83
CA ILE A 137 7.97 -13.33 -5.01
C ILE A 137 6.67 -13.82 -4.38
N LEU A 138 6.66 -13.94 -3.06
CA LEU A 138 5.48 -14.33 -2.30
C LEU A 138 4.86 -13.12 -1.62
N ILE A 139 3.60 -12.82 -1.96
CA ILE A 139 2.79 -11.76 -1.38
C ILE A 139 1.88 -12.35 -0.31
N THR A 140 1.90 -11.78 0.91
CA THR A 140 1.13 -12.32 2.04
C THR A 140 0.63 -11.23 2.99
N THR A 141 -0.09 -11.64 4.04
CA THR A 141 -0.51 -10.78 5.16
C THR A 141 0.15 -11.25 6.45
N PRO A 142 0.23 -10.39 7.51
CA PRO A 142 0.82 -10.79 8.79
C PRO A 142 0.27 -12.08 9.36
N GLU A 143 -1.05 -12.27 9.31
CA GLU A 143 -1.72 -13.45 9.83
C GLU A 143 -1.38 -14.71 9.02
N SER A 144 -1.28 -14.55 7.70
CA SER A 144 -0.93 -15.67 6.81
C SER A 144 0.54 -16.07 6.97
N LEU A 145 1.44 -15.11 7.16
CA LEU A 145 2.85 -15.40 7.47
C LEU A 145 2.96 -16.25 8.74
N TYR A 146 2.28 -15.87 9.82
CA TYR A 146 2.27 -16.65 11.05
C TYR A 146 1.81 -18.11 10.83
N LEU A 147 0.70 -18.29 10.08
CA LEU A 147 0.19 -19.62 9.75
C LEU A 147 1.16 -20.42 8.87
N MET A 148 1.95 -19.76 8.02
CA MET A 148 3.00 -20.43 7.25
C MET A 148 4.15 -20.88 8.15
N LEU A 149 4.62 -20.04 9.05
CA LEU A 149 5.70 -20.33 9.99
C LEU A 149 5.38 -21.50 10.93
N THR A 150 4.10 -21.71 11.23
CA THR A 150 3.62 -22.79 12.12
C THR A 150 3.17 -24.06 11.38
N SER A 151 3.39 -24.14 10.08
CA SER A 151 2.99 -25.25 9.22
C SER A 151 4.14 -25.74 8.34
N ARG A 152 3.92 -26.79 7.53
CA ARG A 152 4.88 -27.26 6.52
C ARG A 152 5.28 -26.17 5.51
N ALA A 153 4.47 -25.12 5.38
CA ALA A 153 4.78 -23.99 4.50
C ALA A 153 6.01 -23.17 4.96
N ARG A 154 6.53 -23.38 6.16
CA ARG A 154 7.79 -22.77 6.60
C ARG A 154 8.97 -23.17 5.71
N GLU A 155 8.92 -24.35 5.09
CA GLU A 155 10.01 -24.86 4.25
C GLU A 155 10.27 -23.97 3.03
N ILE A 156 9.22 -23.37 2.43
CA ILE A 156 9.38 -22.47 1.30
C ILE A 156 9.84 -21.07 1.71
N LEU A 157 9.89 -20.77 3.01
CA LEU A 157 10.35 -19.47 3.54
C LEU A 157 11.85 -19.47 3.89
N ALA A 158 12.49 -20.62 3.97
CA ALA A 158 13.92 -20.72 4.30
C ALA A 158 14.83 -19.92 3.33
N PRO A 159 14.57 -19.90 2.00
CA PRO A 159 15.40 -19.16 1.05
C PRO A 159 15.13 -17.66 0.99
N VAL A 160 14.22 -17.11 1.80
CA VAL A 160 13.85 -15.67 1.76
C VAL A 160 15.05 -14.81 2.11
N ARG A 161 15.37 -13.86 1.23
CA ARG A 161 16.50 -12.92 1.34
C ARG A 161 16.03 -11.47 1.52
N TRP A 162 14.86 -11.13 1.02
CA TRP A 162 14.25 -9.80 1.13
C TRP A 162 12.85 -9.87 1.69
N VAL A 163 12.61 -9.09 2.73
CA VAL A 163 11.28 -8.94 3.34
C VAL A 163 10.84 -7.48 3.18
N ILE A 164 9.81 -7.26 2.40
CA ILE A 164 9.22 -5.94 2.20
C ILE A 164 7.94 -5.85 3.03
N ILE A 165 7.83 -4.84 3.89
CA ILE A 165 6.66 -4.61 4.75
C ILE A 165 6.02 -3.30 4.32
N ASP A 166 4.85 -3.39 3.71
CA ASP A 166 4.14 -2.22 3.22
C ASP A 166 3.25 -1.60 4.30
N GLU A 167 3.04 -0.28 4.17
CA GLU A 167 2.23 0.51 5.11
C GLU A 167 2.53 0.16 6.58
N ILE A 168 3.81 -0.04 6.89
CA ILE A 168 4.29 -0.52 8.20
C ILE A 168 3.75 0.31 9.37
N HIS A 169 3.57 1.60 9.16
CA HIS A 169 3.01 2.53 10.13
C HIS A 169 1.58 2.18 10.57
N SER A 170 0.80 1.55 9.69
CA SER A 170 -0.59 1.19 9.99
C SER A 170 -0.72 0.06 11.01
N ILE A 171 0.34 -0.68 11.23
CA ILE A 171 0.34 -1.86 12.13
C ILE A 171 1.33 -1.75 13.29
N ALA A 172 2.42 -0.99 13.17
CA ALA A 172 3.51 -0.96 14.15
C ALA A 172 3.04 -0.75 15.60
N GLY A 173 2.14 0.20 15.85
CA GLY A 173 1.60 0.49 17.19
C GLY A 173 0.44 -0.39 17.66
N THR A 174 0.13 -1.48 16.95
CA THR A 174 -1.05 -2.31 17.21
C THR A 174 -0.68 -3.70 17.72
N LYS A 175 -1.67 -4.45 18.25
CA LYS A 175 -1.49 -5.88 18.58
C LYS A 175 -1.09 -6.73 17.35
N ARG A 176 -1.56 -6.37 16.15
CA ARG A 176 -1.14 -7.01 14.89
C ARG A 176 0.33 -6.75 14.62
N GLY A 177 0.82 -5.54 14.92
CA GLY A 177 2.23 -5.19 14.82
C GLY A 177 3.10 -6.03 15.75
N SER A 178 2.75 -6.13 17.03
CA SER A 178 3.48 -7.00 17.98
C SER A 178 3.54 -8.46 17.50
N HIS A 179 2.45 -8.97 16.94
CA HIS A 179 2.39 -10.30 16.36
C HIS A 179 3.27 -10.43 15.10
N LEU A 180 3.30 -9.38 14.24
CA LEU A 180 4.18 -9.36 13.08
C LEU A 180 5.65 -9.32 13.48
N ALA A 181 6.02 -8.48 14.47
CA ALA A 181 7.40 -8.39 14.97
C ALA A 181 7.93 -9.76 15.40
N LEU A 182 7.15 -10.50 16.20
CA LEU A 182 7.50 -11.88 16.58
C LEU A 182 7.58 -12.83 15.37
N SER A 183 6.72 -12.66 14.38
CA SER A 183 6.76 -13.46 13.15
C SER A 183 7.99 -13.17 12.31
N LEU A 184 8.46 -11.93 12.27
CA LEU A 184 9.70 -11.55 11.57
C LEU A 184 10.95 -12.14 12.24
N GLU A 185 11.01 -12.18 13.59
CA GLU A 185 12.10 -12.83 14.29
C GLU A 185 12.07 -14.35 14.08
N ARG A 186 10.89 -14.96 14.06
CA ARG A 186 10.73 -16.40 13.74
C ARG A 186 11.14 -16.68 12.30
N LEU A 187 10.85 -15.80 11.37
CA LEU A 187 11.29 -15.92 9.98
C LEU A 187 12.82 -15.88 9.91
N ALA A 188 13.45 -14.89 10.54
CA ALA A 188 14.91 -14.76 10.58
C ALA A 188 15.59 -15.99 11.20
N ALA A 189 14.93 -16.67 12.15
CA ALA A 189 15.45 -17.88 12.78
C ALA A 189 15.38 -19.13 11.90
N ILE A 190 14.60 -19.13 10.81
CA ILE A 190 14.46 -20.28 9.90
C ILE A 190 15.04 -20.04 8.51
N THR A 191 15.45 -18.79 8.18
CA THR A 191 16.05 -18.46 6.90
C THR A 191 17.53 -18.85 6.87
N ASP A 192 18.03 -19.25 5.70
CA ASP A 192 19.41 -19.66 5.50
C ASP A 192 20.42 -18.51 5.73
N VAL A 193 19.98 -17.28 5.44
CA VAL A 193 20.68 -16.04 5.75
C VAL A 193 19.70 -15.05 6.38
N GLU A 194 20.19 -14.14 7.19
CA GLU A 194 19.31 -13.12 7.76
C GLU A 194 18.70 -12.26 6.66
N PRO A 195 17.37 -12.20 6.52
CA PRO A 195 16.75 -11.48 5.42
C PRO A 195 16.83 -9.98 5.65
N GLN A 196 17.18 -9.26 4.59
CA GLN A 196 17.11 -7.80 4.57
C GLN A 196 15.66 -7.35 4.72
N ARG A 197 15.38 -6.43 5.64
CA ARG A 197 14.05 -5.89 5.89
C ARG A 197 13.91 -4.51 5.27
N ILE A 198 12.88 -4.31 4.46
CA ILE A 198 12.58 -3.04 3.80
C ILE A 198 11.16 -2.64 4.23
N GLY A 199 11.03 -1.53 4.95
CA GLY A 199 9.76 -0.99 5.40
C GLY A 199 9.31 0.18 4.53
N LEU A 200 8.03 0.21 4.17
CA LEU A 200 7.41 1.34 3.46
C LEU A 200 6.42 2.04 4.36
N SER A 201 6.56 3.35 4.49
CA SER A 201 5.73 4.20 5.36
C SER A 201 5.35 5.50 4.66
N ALA A 202 4.18 6.06 4.94
CA ALA A 202 3.72 7.28 4.30
C ALA A 202 3.52 8.48 5.25
N THR A 203 3.11 8.27 6.50
CA THR A 203 2.54 9.38 7.29
C THR A 203 2.96 9.47 8.75
N GLN A 204 3.53 8.42 9.34
CA GLN A 204 3.76 8.36 10.79
C GLN A 204 5.13 8.91 11.20
N ARG A 205 5.16 9.60 12.34
CA ARG A 205 6.36 10.05 13.07
C ARG A 205 6.19 9.72 14.57
N PRO A 206 7.27 9.50 15.34
CA PRO A 206 8.68 9.56 14.89
C PRO A 206 9.08 8.35 14.02
N LEU A 207 9.99 8.56 13.06
CA LEU A 207 10.46 7.52 12.13
C LEU A 207 11.34 6.48 12.83
N GLU A 208 12.02 6.88 13.89
CA GLU A 208 12.90 6.04 14.70
C GLU A 208 12.13 4.88 15.34
N ASP A 209 10.90 5.09 15.80
CA ASP A 209 10.05 4.05 16.38
C ASP A 209 9.64 3.03 15.33
N ILE A 210 9.33 3.49 14.11
CA ILE A 210 9.00 2.61 12.98
C ILE A 210 10.24 1.84 12.53
N ALA A 211 11.41 2.49 12.50
CA ALA A 211 12.67 1.84 12.18
C ALA A 211 13.04 0.78 13.23
N ALA A 212 12.87 1.08 14.50
CA ALA A 212 13.08 0.11 15.60
C ALA A 212 12.13 -1.09 15.48
N PHE A 213 10.85 -0.85 15.15
CA PHE A 213 9.90 -1.91 14.88
C PHE A 213 10.30 -2.77 13.68
N LEU A 214 10.76 -2.16 12.57
CA LEU A 214 11.22 -2.86 11.36
C LEU A 214 12.45 -3.71 11.65
N GLY A 215 13.46 -3.13 12.29
CA GLY A 215 14.73 -3.79 12.59
C GLY A 215 14.58 -4.92 13.60
N GLY A 216 13.71 -4.69 14.60
CA GLY A 216 13.64 -5.62 15.74
C GLY A 216 14.99 -5.69 16.46
N GLY A 217 15.39 -6.87 16.95
CA GLY A 217 16.66 -7.00 17.66
C GLY A 217 17.24 -8.41 17.56
N ILE A 218 18.53 -8.51 17.84
CA ILE A 218 19.29 -9.75 17.92
C ILE A 218 19.49 -10.09 19.40
N PRO A 219 19.21 -11.33 19.84
CA PRO A 219 19.53 -11.76 21.18
C PRO A 219 21.05 -11.73 21.44
N ASP A 220 21.45 -11.10 22.53
CA ASP A 220 22.83 -11.03 22.99
C ASP A 220 22.88 -11.37 24.49
N GLY A 221 22.93 -12.66 24.82
CA GLY A 221 22.73 -13.17 26.17
C GLY A 221 21.34 -12.82 26.70
N ASP A 222 21.30 -12.09 27.82
CA ASP A 222 20.05 -11.59 28.43
C ASP A 222 19.58 -10.22 27.86
N ARG A 223 20.24 -9.71 26.83
CA ARG A 223 19.97 -8.41 26.22
C ARG A 223 19.51 -8.57 24.77
N TRP A 224 18.85 -7.52 24.26
CA TRP A 224 18.52 -7.36 22.87
C TRP A 224 19.33 -6.22 22.28
N THR A 225 20.06 -6.49 21.19
CA THR A 225 20.76 -5.45 20.44
C THR A 225 19.89 -5.08 19.22
N PRO A 226 19.43 -3.82 19.12
CA PRO A 226 18.64 -3.39 17.96
C PRO A 226 19.42 -3.56 16.66
N ARG A 227 18.77 -4.06 15.61
CA ARG A 227 19.36 -4.04 14.27
C ARG A 227 19.36 -2.61 13.73
N PRO A 228 20.48 -2.16 13.13
CA PRO A 228 20.52 -0.84 12.51
C PRO A 228 19.60 -0.79 11.30
N VAL A 229 18.87 0.33 11.15
CA VAL A 229 17.98 0.58 10.02
C VAL A 229 18.31 1.93 9.41
N THR A 230 18.57 1.97 8.11
CA THR A 230 18.74 3.21 7.37
C THR A 230 17.37 3.83 7.08
N ILE A 231 17.18 5.07 7.51
CA ILE A 231 15.93 5.81 7.30
C ILE A 231 16.10 6.73 6.09
N ILE A 232 15.23 6.54 5.09
CA ILE A 232 15.10 7.41 3.93
C ILE A 232 13.83 8.23 4.12
N ASP A 233 13.96 9.52 4.39
CA ASP A 233 12.84 10.46 4.55
C ASP A 233 12.74 11.32 3.28
N ALA A 234 12.01 10.82 2.29
CA ALA A 234 11.87 11.52 1.02
C ALA A 234 10.91 12.71 1.16
N PRO A 235 11.26 13.88 0.62
CA PRO A 235 10.48 15.08 0.75
C PRO A 235 9.09 14.95 0.08
N ARG A 236 8.14 15.74 0.57
CA ARG A 236 6.83 15.90 -0.05
C ARG A 236 6.91 17.04 -1.08
N ASP A 237 6.78 16.72 -2.34
CA ASP A 237 6.72 17.72 -3.41
C ASP A 237 5.31 18.32 -3.60
N LYS A 238 4.28 17.70 -2.98
CA LYS A 238 2.89 18.20 -3.08
C LYS A 238 2.64 19.29 -2.04
N ALA A 239 2.31 20.48 -2.50
CA ALA A 239 1.73 21.54 -1.65
C ALA A 239 0.36 21.07 -1.14
N LEU A 240 0.15 21.17 0.17
CA LEU A 240 -1.14 20.91 0.78
C LEU A 240 -1.82 22.26 1.06
N ASP A 241 -3.00 22.43 0.51
CA ASP A 241 -3.91 23.52 0.88
C ASP A 241 -4.93 22.95 1.88
N ILE A 242 -4.83 23.38 3.13
CA ILE A 242 -5.67 22.87 4.22
C ILE A 242 -6.60 23.96 4.70
N GLU A 243 -7.90 23.74 4.53
CA GLU A 243 -8.96 24.64 5.00
C GLU A 243 -9.80 23.93 6.07
N ILE A 244 -10.05 24.63 7.19
CA ILE A 244 -11.02 24.21 8.21
C ILE A 244 -12.29 25.02 8.00
N VAL A 245 -13.37 24.34 7.57
CA VAL A 245 -14.64 24.98 7.27
C VAL A 245 -15.66 24.67 8.37
N VAL A 246 -16.22 25.72 8.96
CA VAL A 246 -17.38 25.65 9.85
C VAL A 246 -18.63 26.02 9.04
N PRO A 247 -19.50 25.05 8.72
CA PRO A 247 -20.60 25.28 7.76
C PRO A 247 -21.76 26.11 8.32
N VAL A 248 -21.76 26.37 9.62
CA VAL A 248 -22.80 27.16 10.31
C VAL A 248 -22.14 28.19 11.22
N THR A 249 -22.78 29.34 11.41
CA THR A 249 -22.26 30.42 12.24
C THR A 249 -22.25 30.10 13.73
N ASP A 250 -23.14 29.23 14.17
CA ASP A 250 -23.24 28.74 15.56
C ASP A 250 -23.61 27.25 15.57
N MET A 251 -22.65 26.42 15.95
CA MET A 251 -22.81 24.96 16.06
C MET A 251 -23.79 24.57 17.17
N THR A 252 -24.05 25.43 18.14
CA THR A 252 -25.02 25.19 19.24
C THR A 252 -26.45 25.52 18.82
N ARG A 253 -26.62 26.26 17.71
CA ARG A 253 -27.91 26.71 17.17
C ARG A 253 -28.02 26.42 15.68
N PRO A 254 -28.02 25.15 15.28
CA PRO A 254 -28.07 24.76 13.86
C PRO A 254 -29.38 25.23 13.17
N GLU A 255 -30.42 25.49 13.93
CA GLU A 255 -31.71 26.01 13.45
C GLU A 255 -31.58 27.39 12.74
N LEU A 256 -30.56 28.18 13.06
CA LEU A 256 -30.30 29.45 12.38
C LEU A 256 -29.87 29.27 10.91
N SER A 257 -29.44 28.07 10.53
CA SER A 257 -29.01 27.71 9.18
C SER A 257 -30.01 26.79 8.49
N ALA A 258 -31.21 26.64 9.03
CA ALA A 258 -32.26 25.83 8.43
C ALA A 258 -32.71 26.40 7.06
N PRO A 259 -33.11 25.53 6.10
CA PRO A 259 -33.64 25.99 4.82
C PRO A 259 -34.87 26.87 4.98
N PRO A 260 -35.04 27.88 4.12
CA PRO A 260 -36.27 28.70 4.13
C PRO A 260 -37.50 27.84 3.98
N GLY A 261 -38.52 28.06 4.85
CA GLY A 261 -39.79 27.35 4.81
C GLY A 261 -39.80 26.02 5.59
N ALA A 262 -38.76 25.64 6.30
CA ALA A 262 -38.81 24.50 7.20
C ALA A 262 -39.76 24.75 8.38
N GLU A 263 -40.67 23.83 8.66
CA GLU A 263 -41.60 23.90 9.81
C GLU A 263 -40.82 23.82 11.14
N ALA A 264 -41.47 24.34 12.22
CA ALA A 264 -40.79 24.42 13.54
C ALA A 264 -40.32 23.07 14.07
N ASP A 265 -41.04 22.01 13.77
CA ASP A 265 -40.75 20.63 14.21
C ASP A 265 -39.91 19.81 13.22
N ASP A 266 -39.43 20.39 12.13
CA ASP A 266 -38.61 19.70 11.14
C ASP A 266 -37.29 19.25 11.80
N PRO A 267 -36.96 17.92 11.83
CA PRO A 267 -35.73 17.41 12.40
C PRO A 267 -34.47 17.99 11.76
N ARG A 268 -34.56 18.48 10.51
CA ARG A 268 -33.45 19.14 9.78
C ARG A 268 -33.02 20.43 10.45
N ARG A 269 -33.93 21.13 11.18
CA ARG A 269 -33.61 22.36 11.92
C ARG A 269 -32.62 22.11 13.07
N LYS A 270 -32.58 20.88 13.63
CA LYS A 270 -31.67 20.48 14.72
C LYS A 270 -30.36 19.89 14.21
N SER A 271 -30.07 20.01 12.92
CA SER A 271 -28.95 19.36 12.26
C SER A 271 -28.13 20.37 11.44
N ILE A 272 -26.80 20.24 11.47
CA ILE A 272 -25.90 21.02 10.63
C ILE A 272 -25.87 20.54 9.18
N TRP A 273 -26.34 19.33 8.90
CA TRP A 273 -26.23 18.69 7.60
C TRP A 273 -26.86 19.46 6.44
N PRO A 274 -28.00 20.13 6.60
CA PRO A 274 -28.58 20.97 5.54
C PRO A 274 -27.64 22.09 5.06
N ALA A 275 -26.76 22.61 5.92
CA ALA A 275 -25.73 23.57 5.55
C ALA A 275 -24.46 22.91 4.98
N VAL A 276 -24.16 21.67 5.40
CA VAL A 276 -22.97 20.93 4.97
C VAL A 276 -23.12 20.42 3.53
N TYR A 277 -24.25 19.81 3.18
CA TYR A 277 -24.43 19.17 1.88
C TYR A 277 -24.21 20.08 0.68
N PRO A 278 -24.79 21.31 0.62
CA PRO A 278 -24.53 22.23 -0.49
C PRO A 278 -23.04 22.57 -0.63
N ARG A 279 -22.36 22.81 0.50
CA ARG A 279 -20.92 23.11 0.48
C ARG A 279 -20.07 21.95 -0.05
N LEU A 280 -20.41 20.71 0.34
CA LEU A 280 -19.74 19.53 -0.20
C LEU A 280 -20.00 19.34 -1.70
N LEU A 281 -21.20 19.66 -2.17
CA LEU A 281 -21.54 19.61 -3.59
C LEU A 281 -20.76 20.69 -4.37
N ASP A 282 -20.59 21.89 -3.82
CA ASP A 282 -19.78 22.95 -4.41
C ASP A 282 -18.31 22.50 -4.55
N LEU A 283 -17.74 21.91 -3.51
CA LEU A 283 -16.39 21.35 -3.54
C LEU A 283 -16.26 20.23 -4.60
N LEU A 284 -17.24 19.33 -4.66
CA LEU A 284 -17.29 18.28 -5.68
C LEU A 284 -17.29 18.87 -7.10
N ASN A 285 -18.05 19.95 -7.32
CA ASN A 285 -18.15 20.60 -8.62
C ASN A 285 -16.90 21.42 -8.98
N ALA A 286 -16.18 21.95 -8.00
CA ALA A 286 -14.97 22.73 -8.18
C ALA A 286 -13.74 21.86 -8.52
N HIS A 287 -13.76 20.58 -8.21
CA HIS A 287 -12.62 19.68 -8.39
C HIS A 287 -12.94 18.57 -9.40
N ARG A 288 -11.89 18.03 -10.01
CA ARG A 288 -12.01 16.93 -10.99
C ARG A 288 -12.38 15.61 -10.31
N SER A 289 -11.79 15.34 -9.14
CA SER A 289 -12.03 14.15 -8.31
C SER A 289 -12.03 14.54 -6.85
N THR A 290 -12.96 13.97 -6.06
CA THR A 290 -13.10 14.30 -4.64
C THR A 290 -13.31 13.02 -3.83
N ILE A 291 -12.60 12.88 -2.71
CA ILE A 291 -12.86 11.82 -1.74
C ILE A 291 -13.39 12.46 -0.46
N PHE A 292 -14.55 12.00 -0.01
CA PHE A 292 -15.12 12.37 1.29
C PHE A 292 -14.90 11.26 2.28
N PHE A 293 -14.07 11.47 3.29
CA PHE A 293 -13.89 10.50 4.37
C PHE A 293 -14.92 10.72 5.47
N VAL A 294 -15.54 9.63 5.90
CA VAL A 294 -16.57 9.63 6.95
C VAL A 294 -16.34 8.50 7.95
N ASN A 295 -16.81 8.71 9.19
CA ASN A 295 -16.52 7.80 10.30
C ASN A 295 -17.44 6.57 10.39
N SER A 296 -18.45 6.45 9.53
CA SER A 296 -19.36 5.31 9.56
C SER A 296 -19.93 4.97 8.19
N ARG A 297 -20.25 3.68 8.00
CA ARG A 297 -20.88 3.16 6.78
C ARG A 297 -22.24 3.83 6.52
N GLY A 298 -23.05 3.98 7.57
CA GLY A 298 -24.37 4.62 7.46
C GLY A 298 -24.28 6.09 7.06
N LEU A 299 -23.21 6.80 7.48
CA LEU A 299 -22.96 8.16 7.03
C LEU A 299 -22.48 8.18 5.59
N ALA A 300 -21.66 7.21 5.16
CA ALA A 300 -21.21 7.11 3.78
C ALA A 300 -22.37 6.96 2.81
N GLU A 301 -23.29 6.04 3.09
CA GLU A 301 -24.50 5.82 2.28
C GLU A 301 -25.42 7.05 2.25
N ARG A 302 -25.70 7.63 3.41
CA ARG A 302 -26.57 8.81 3.53
C ARG A 302 -25.97 10.02 2.80
N LEU A 303 -24.68 10.26 2.95
CA LEU A 303 -24.00 11.39 2.29
C LEU A 303 -23.98 11.21 0.77
N ALA A 304 -23.68 10.00 0.28
CA ALA A 304 -23.71 9.71 -1.15
C ALA A 304 -25.12 9.89 -1.73
N ALA A 305 -26.15 9.36 -1.07
CA ALA A 305 -27.53 9.51 -1.50
C ALA A 305 -27.97 10.98 -1.54
N GLU A 306 -27.60 11.78 -0.54
CA GLU A 306 -28.00 13.18 -0.47
C GLU A 306 -27.28 14.07 -1.49
N LEU A 307 -25.98 13.84 -1.72
CA LEU A 307 -25.21 14.55 -2.76
C LEU A 307 -25.78 14.23 -4.16
N ASN A 308 -26.10 12.97 -4.44
CA ASN A 308 -26.71 12.56 -5.72
C ASN A 308 -28.11 13.17 -5.89
N ARG A 309 -28.93 13.20 -4.83
CA ARG A 309 -30.24 13.84 -4.83
C ARG A 309 -30.14 15.34 -5.15
N LEU A 310 -29.19 16.05 -4.53
CA LEU A 310 -28.96 17.49 -4.77
C LEU A 310 -28.43 17.75 -6.17
N ALA A 311 -27.55 16.89 -6.68
CA ALA A 311 -26.99 17.00 -8.02
C ALA A 311 -27.99 16.61 -9.13
N GLY A 312 -29.10 15.94 -8.80
CA GLY A 312 -30.06 15.40 -9.76
C GLY A 312 -29.57 14.23 -10.61
N GLN A 313 -28.40 13.70 -10.30
CA GLN A 313 -27.76 12.57 -10.99
C GLN A 313 -26.76 11.86 -10.07
N GLU A 314 -26.29 10.67 -10.46
CA GLU A 314 -25.25 9.95 -9.73
C GLU A 314 -23.87 10.60 -9.99
N VAL A 315 -23.35 11.34 -9.02
CA VAL A 315 -22.04 12.01 -9.06
C VAL A 315 -21.05 11.44 -8.06
N VAL A 316 -21.53 10.71 -7.04
CA VAL A 316 -20.73 10.04 -6.03
C VAL A 316 -21.27 8.65 -5.72
N ARG A 317 -20.38 7.73 -5.31
CA ARG A 317 -20.72 6.41 -4.78
C ARG A 317 -20.13 6.21 -3.40
N SER A 318 -20.77 5.35 -2.59
CA SER A 318 -20.26 4.97 -1.26
C SER A 318 -19.24 3.83 -1.37
N HIS A 319 -18.15 3.92 -0.60
CA HIS A 319 -17.09 2.90 -0.55
C HIS A 319 -16.77 2.53 0.89
N HIS A 320 -17.17 1.33 1.30
CA HIS A 320 -16.94 0.81 2.66
C HIS A 320 -16.96 -0.72 2.69
N GLY A 321 -16.56 -1.32 3.81
CA GLY A 321 -16.38 -2.75 3.94
C GLY A 321 -17.63 -3.63 3.76
N SER A 322 -18.86 -3.06 3.70
CA SER A 322 -20.09 -3.81 3.40
C SER A 322 -20.48 -3.79 1.92
N VAL A 323 -19.84 -2.95 1.10
CA VAL A 323 -19.98 -2.99 -0.36
C VAL A 323 -19.26 -4.24 -0.87
N SER A 324 -19.83 -4.94 -1.85
CA SER A 324 -19.20 -6.13 -2.42
C SER A 324 -17.81 -5.82 -3.00
N ARG A 325 -16.96 -6.81 -3.07
CA ARG A 325 -15.60 -6.63 -3.60
C ARG A 325 -15.62 -6.13 -5.05
N GLU A 326 -16.49 -6.70 -5.86
CA GLU A 326 -16.63 -6.37 -7.28
C GLU A 326 -17.03 -4.89 -7.45
N HIS A 327 -18.03 -4.43 -6.71
CA HIS A 327 -18.47 -3.03 -6.75
C HIS A 327 -17.39 -2.06 -6.24
N ARG A 328 -16.60 -2.44 -5.22
CA ARG A 328 -15.51 -1.59 -4.75
C ARG A 328 -14.45 -1.38 -5.81
N ILE A 329 -14.04 -2.46 -6.50
CA ILE A 329 -13.08 -2.40 -7.61
C ILE A 329 -13.63 -1.53 -8.75
N GLU A 330 -14.91 -1.68 -9.09
CA GLU A 330 -15.57 -0.85 -10.09
C GLU A 330 -15.51 0.64 -9.71
N ILE A 331 -15.85 0.99 -8.46
CA ILE A 331 -15.82 2.37 -7.97
C ILE A 331 -14.40 2.94 -8.03
N GLU A 332 -13.40 2.18 -7.60
CA GLU A 332 -11.99 2.57 -7.66
C GLU A 332 -11.52 2.79 -9.11
N ASP A 333 -11.90 1.91 -10.04
CA ASP A 333 -11.55 2.04 -11.45
C ASP A 333 -12.25 3.25 -12.11
N LEU A 334 -13.52 3.51 -11.79
CA LEU A 334 -14.25 4.69 -12.28
C LEU A 334 -13.62 5.99 -11.77
N LEU A 335 -13.21 6.03 -10.50
CA LEU A 335 -12.54 7.20 -9.91
C LEU A 335 -11.17 7.43 -10.57
N LYS A 336 -10.37 6.38 -10.75
CA LYS A 336 -9.05 6.43 -11.44
C LYS A 336 -9.15 6.94 -12.87
N ARG A 337 -10.21 6.58 -13.59
CA ARG A 337 -10.47 7.04 -14.96
C ARG A 337 -11.07 8.44 -15.03
N GLY A 338 -11.48 9.00 -13.89
CA GLY A 338 -12.17 10.30 -13.82
C GLY A 338 -13.60 10.26 -14.33
N GLU A 339 -14.21 9.07 -14.44
CA GLU A 339 -15.61 8.86 -14.85
C GLU A 339 -16.58 9.07 -13.67
N LEU A 340 -16.09 8.92 -12.45
CA LEU A 340 -16.82 9.24 -11.21
C LEU A 340 -16.20 10.48 -10.56
N ARG A 341 -17.00 11.50 -10.28
CA ARG A 341 -16.53 12.77 -9.70
C ARG A 341 -16.12 12.67 -8.25
N GLY A 342 -16.76 11.77 -7.48
CA GLY A 342 -16.44 11.63 -6.09
C GLY A 342 -16.78 10.26 -5.49
N VAL A 343 -16.15 9.98 -4.37
CA VAL A 343 -16.41 8.79 -3.55
C VAL A 343 -16.59 9.21 -2.11
N VAL A 344 -17.61 8.65 -1.43
CA VAL A 344 -17.77 8.78 0.01
C VAL A 344 -17.28 7.50 0.66
N ALA A 345 -16.16 7.59 1.35
CA ALA A 345 -15.46 6.43 1.88
C ALA A 345 -15.36 6.43 3.41
N THR A 346 -15.30 5.24 3.98
CA THR A 346 -14.75 5.04 5.33
C THR A 346 -13.23 4.81 5.21
N SER A 347 -12.54 4.44 6.28
CA SER A 347 -11.09 4.14 6.28
C SER A 347 -10.64 3.10 5.24
N THR A 348 -11.54 2.50 4.48
CA THR A 348 -11.21 1.53 3.43
C THR A 348 -10.40 2.09 2.27
N LEU A 349 -10.44 3.42 2.03
CA LEU A 349 -9.62 4.12 1.04
C LEU A 349 -8.47 4.95 1.66
N GLU A 350 -8.31 4.88 2.99
CA GLU A 350 -7.29 5.66 3.72
C GLU A 350 -5.87 5.11 3.49
N LEU A 351 -5.75 3.82 3.20
CA LEU A 351 -4.47 3.11 3.08
C LEU A 351 -4.16 2.77 1.62
N GLY A 352 -3.07 3.34 1.10
CA GLY A 352 -2.24 2.80 0.02
C GLY A 352 -2.85 2.62 -1.36
N ILE A 353 -4.05 3.11 -1.64
CA ILE A 353 -4.60 3.05 -2.98
C ILE A 353 -4.01 4.21 -3.79
N ASP A 354 -3.25 3.87 -4.83
CA ASP A 354 -2.77 4.87 -5.77
C ASP A 354 -3.93 5.39 -6.62
N MET A 355 -4.38 6.58 -6.28
CA MET A 355 -5.45 7.30 -6.97
C MET A 355 -4.83 8.34 -7.89
N ALA A 356 -4.18 7.91 -8.96
CA ALA A 356 -3.46 8.78 -9.90
C ALA A 356 -4.27 9.99 -10.42
N ALA A 357 -5.59 9.97 -10.30
CA ALA A 357 -6.49 11.03 -10.76
C ALA A 357 -7.04 11.92 -9.63
N VAL A 358 -6.64 11.72 -8.37
CA VAL A 358 -7.09 12.47 -7.18
C VAL A 358 -5.96 13.33 -6.62
#